data_8fe4999fdb607025677ca9b4ac29c19c
#
_entry.id   8fe4999fdb607025677ca9b4ac29c19c
#
_cell.length_a   1.000
_cell.length_b   1.000
_cell.length_c   1.000
_cell.angle_alpha   90.00
_cell.angle_beta   90.00
_cell.angle_gamma   90.00
#
_symmetry.space_group_name_H-M   'P 1'
#
loop_
_entity.id
_entity.type
_entity.pdbx_description
1 polymer ?
#
loop_
_entity_poly.entity_id
_entity_poly.type
_entity_poly.pdbx_seq_one_letter_code
_entity_poly.pdbx_strand_id
1 'polypeptide(L)'
;AQEYVKNDWAVISKRLQAIYALHFLTPYPKMMWQFGELGYDVSIEENGRTGRKPVRWNYFEDANRRALYDAMSKIISWRTDHEDYYGQNEVAVHTWSVGDGNMGGKTLVMDKVIVVANFNNAESTTTISNPNPGEWTNLLTGEKVQVGSSHTFTLGASDYIVLVRE
;
A
#
# COMPACT_ATOMS: atom_id res chain seq x y z
N ALA A 1 -11.84 -21.99 11.71
CA ALA A 1 -10.69 -21.09 11.60
C ALA A 1 -10.25 -21.16 10.13
N GLN A 2 -10.41 -20.08 9.42
CA GLN A 2 -9.99 -20.01 8.04
C GLN A 2 -8.48 -20.30 8.01
N GLU A 3 -8.11 -21.40 7.40
CA GLU A 3 -6.73 -21.64 6.99
C GLU A 3 -6.46 -20.67 5.85
N TYR A 4 -6.26 -19.43 6.28
CA TYR A 4 -6.37 -18.27 5.48
C TYR A 4 -5.13 -18.13 4.65
N VAL A 5 -5.28 -18.40 3.37
CA VAL A 5 -4.52 -17.75 2.29
C VAL A 5 -3.00 -17.65 2.50
N LYS A 6 -2.49 -18.45 3.43
CA LYS A 6 -1.09 -18.46 3.83
C LYS A 6 -0.12 -18.71 2.66
N ASN A 7 -0.65 -19.24 1.57
CA ASN A 7 0.12 -19.62 0.39
C ASN A 7 -0.50 -19.12 -0.92
N ASP A 8 -1.54 -18.28 -0.88
CA ASP A 8 -2.14 -17.71 -2.08
C ASP A 8 -1.46 -16.36 -2.42
N TRP A 9 -0.56 -16.41 -3.38
CA TRP A 9 0.19 -15.22 -3.81
C TRP A 9 -0.67 -14.14 -4.44
N ALA A 10 -1.86 -14.45 -4.95
CA ALA A 10 -2.77 -13.43 -5.44
C ALA A 10 -3.25 -12.52 -4.30
N VAL A 11 -3.56 -13.12 -3.13
CA VAL A 11 -3.98 -12.37 -1.95
C VAL A 11 -2.79 -11.77 -1.20
N ILE A 12 -1.70 -12.51 -1.04
CA ILE A 12 -0.46 -12.02 -0.40
C ILE A 12 0.04 -10.77 -1.13
N SER A 13 0.13 -10.81 -2.46
CA SER A 13 0.56 -9.69 -3.28
C SER A 13 -0.32 -8.46 -3.07
N LYS A 14 -1.64 -8.59 -3.13
CA LYS A 14 -2.57 -7.46 -2.88
C LYS A 14 -2.36 -6.83 -1.49
N ARG A 15 -2.21 -7.64 -0.46
CA ARG A 15 -1.96 -7.15 0.90
C ARG A 15 -0.61 -6.46 1.03
N LEU A 16 0.43 -7.02 0.43
CA LEU A 16 1.74 -6.37 0.40
C LEU A 16 1.69 -5.04 -0.35
N GLN A 17 0.98 -4.97 -1.47
CA GLN A 17 0.77 -3.71 -2.20
C GLN A 17 0.11 -2.65 -1.32
N ALA A 18 -0.94 -3.03 -0.57
CA ALA A 18 -1.62 -2.14 0.37
C ALA A 18 -0.68 -1.67 1.51
N ILE A 19 0.10 -2.60 2.08
CA ILE A 19 1.09 -2.29 3.13
C ILE A 19 2.14 -1.31 2.58
N TYR A 20 2.67 -1.57 1.40
CA TYR A 20 3.68 -0.69 0.80
C TYR A 20 3.11 0.66 0.38
N ALA A 21 1.84 0.74 -0.07
CA ALA A 21 1.19 2.03 -0.30
C ALA A 21 1.12 2.85 0.99
N LEU A 22 0.65 2.25 2.09
CA LEU A 22 0.64 2.89 3.40
C LEU A 22 2.05 3.26 3.87
N HIS A 23 3.05 2.42 3.64
CA HIS A 23 4.43 2.66 4.06
C HIS A 23 5.11 3.75 3.24
N PHE A 24 5.11 3.64 1.91
CA PHE A 24 5.86 4.56 1.04
C PHE A 24 5.21 5.92 0.88
N LEU A 25 3.90 6.04 1.02
CA LEU A 25 3.21 7.32 0.84
C LEU A 25 3.09 8.16 2.12
N THR A 26 3.49 7.64 3.29
CA THR A 26 3.68 8.49 4.48
C THR A 26 4.92 9.37 4.35
N PRO A 27 5.00 10.51 5.07
CA PRO A 27 6.24 11.30 5.19
C PRO A 27 7.42 10.48 5.73
N TYR A 28 8.60 11.09 5.74
CA TYR A 28 9.86 10.57 6.27
C TYR A 28 10.58 9.52 5.40
N PRO A 29 11.89 9.30 5.65
CA PRO A 29 12.69 8.32 4.93
C PRO A 29 12.12 6.90 5.00
N LYS A 30 12.30 6.15 3.93
CA LYS A 30 11.83 4.77 3.79
C LYS A 30 12.99 3.82 3.53
N MET A 31 12.87 2.63 4.03
CA MET A 31 13.79 1.54 3.74
C MET A 31 12.99 0.30 3.34
N MET A 32 13.49 -0.40 2.34
CA MET A 32 13.00 -1.71 1.94
C MET A 32 14.18 -2.68 1.93
N TRP A 33 13.93 -3.90 2.40
CA TRP A 33 14.91 -4.96 2.33
C TRP A 33 14.98 -5.56 0.93
N GLN A 34 16.12 -6.18 0.56
CA GLN A 34 16.35 -6.80 -0.75
C GLN A 34 15.16 -7.68 -1.18
N PHE A 35 14.77 -7.61 -2.44
CA PHE A 35 13.63 -8.32 -3.01
C PHE A 35 12.27 -8.11 -2.29
N GLY A 36 12.17 -7.12 -1.40
CA GLY A 36 10.88 -6.76 -0.78
C GLY A 36 9.83 -6.36 -1.82
N GLU A 37 10.25 -5.75 -2.93
CA GLU A 37 9.44 -5.41 -4.09
C GLU A 37 8.85 -6.63 -4.81
N LEU A 38 9.36 -7.81 -4.53
CA LEU A 38 8.88 -9.10 -5.06
C LEU A 38 8.34 -10.00 -3.96
N GLY A 39 8.14 -9.46 -2.75
CA GLY A 39 7.62 -10.23 -1.61
C GLY A 39 8.59 -11.31 -1.14
N TYR A 40 9.81 -10.92 -0.77
CA TYR A 40 10.84 -11.84 -0.31
C TYR A 40 10.39 -12.62 0.92
N ASP A 41 10.30 -13.94 0.80
CA ASP A 41 9.75 -14.86 1.80
C ASP A 41 10.78 -15.83 2.39
N VAL A 42 12.06 -15.59 2.11
CA VAL A 42 13.14 -16.38 2.70
C VAL A 42 13.28 -16.04 4.18
N SER A 43 13.32 -17.07 5.02
CA SER A 43 13.45 -16.91 6.46
C SER A 43 14.71 -16.12 6.84
N ILE A 44 14.60 -15.28 7.87
CA ILE A 44 15.77 -14.59 8.44
C ILE A 44 16.80 -15.57 9.01
N GLU A 45 16.38 -16.77 9.38
CA GLU A 45 17.26 -17.84 9.90
C GLU A 45 18.00 -18.60 8.79
N GLU A 46 17.63 -18.40 7.52
CA GLU A 46 18.33 -19.00 6.39
C GLU A 46 19.80 -18.54 6.38
N ASN A 47 20.73 -19.50 6.45
CA ASN A 47 22.17 -19.25 6.61
C ASN A 47 22.53 -18.43 7.86
N GLY A 48 21.69 -18.52 8.92
CA GLY A 48 21.83 -17.72 10.13
C GLY A 48 21.36 -16.27 9.96
N ARG A 49 21.04 -15.59 11.07
CA ARG A 49 20.41 -14.24 11.06
C ARG A 49 21.24 -13.19 10.33
N THR A 50 22.56 -13.26 10.42
CA THR A 50 23.50 -12.33 9.77
C THR A 50 24.10 -12.90 8.49
N GLY A 51 23.78 -14.12 8.11
CA GLY A 51 24.29 -14.78 6.91
C GLY A 51 23.68 -14.21 5.63
N ARG A 52 24.37 -14.47 4.51
CA ARG A 52 23.89 -14.06 3.19
C ARG A 52 22.57 -14.72 2.86
N LYS A 53 21.60 -13.93 2.44
CA LYS A 53 20.32 -14.42 1.96
C LYS A 53 20.40 -14.76 0.47
N PRO A 54 19.73 -15.84 0.01
CA PRO A 54 19.76 -16.22 -1.39
C PRO A 54 19.13 -15.16 -2.28
N VAL A 55 19.74 -14.96 -3.43
CA VAL A 55 19.20 -14.12 -4.51
C VAL A 55 18.04 -14.84 -5.19
N ARG A 56 16.95 -14.14 -5.48
CA ARG A 56 15.69 -14.70 -5.99
C ARG A 56 15.17 -13.96 -7.23
N TRP A 57 15.99 -13.79 -8.25
CA TRP A 57 15.55 -13.15 -9.51
C TRP A 57 14.38 -13.88 -10.20
N ASN A 58 14.26 -15.18 -9.98
CA ASN A 58 13.15 -15.98 -10.48
C ASN A 58 11.78 -15.56 -9.92
N TYR A 59 11.72 -14.81 -8.82
CA TYR A 59 10.47 -14.27 -8.29
C TYR A 59 9.77 -13.33 -9.28
N PHE A 60 10.51 -12.66 -10.14
CA PHE A 60 9.95 -11.80 -11.18
C PHE A 60 9.16 -12.57 -12.26
N GLU A 61 9.35 -13.88 -12.38
CA GLU A 61 8.60 -14.74 -13.30
C GLU A 61 7.17 -15.01 -12.82
N ASP A 62 6.91 -14.92 -11.51
CA ASP A 62 5.58 -15.08 -10.92
C ASP A 62 4.73 -13.83 -11.17
N ALA A 63 3.55 -14.01 -11.77
CA ALA A 63 2.67 -12.90 -12.15
C ALA A 63 2.17 -12.07 -10.95
N ASN A 64 1.93 -12.72 -9.81
CA ASN A 64 1.44 -12.03 -8.60
C ASN A 64 2.57 -11.21 -7.94
N ARG A 65 3.79 -11.75 -7.92
CA ARG A 65 4.97 -11.03 -7.42
C ARG A 65 5.33 -9.86 -8.34
N ARG A 66 5.18 -10.03 -9.65
CA ARG A 66 5.35 -8.95 -10.63
C ARG A 66 4.30 -7.86 -10.45
N ALA A 67 3.04 -8.22 -10.17
CA ALA A 67 1.99 -7.24 -9.86
C ALA A 67 2.33 -6.39 -8.62
N LEU A 68 2.98 -7.00 -7.61
CA LEU A 68 3.51 -6.26 -6.46
C LEU A 68 4.60 -5.27 -6.88
N TYR A 69 5.57 -5.73 -7.67
CA TYR A 69 6.63 -4.88 -8.22
C TYR A 69 6.08 -3.70 -9.01
N ASP A 70 5.12 -3.96 -9.90
CA ASP A 70 4.52 -2.92 -10.76
C ASP A 70 3.76 -1.87 -9.93
N ALA A 71 3.00 -2.29 -8.93
CA ALA A 71 2.32 -1.38 -8.02
C ALA A 71 3.31 -0.53 -7.22
N MET A 72 4.35 -1.15 -6.66
CA MET A 72 5.40 -0.43 -5.93
C MET A 72 6.17 0.54 -6.81
N SER A 73 6.46 0.17 -8.05
CA SER A 73 7.12 1.05 -9.02
C SER A 73 6.31 2.32 -9.22
N LYS A 74 5.00 2.21 -9.44
CA LYS A 74 4.11 3.38 -9.57
C LYS A 74 4.07 4.24 -8.32
N ILE A 75 3.99 3.62 -7.14
CA ILE A 75 3.94 4.30 -5.84
C ILE A 75 5.24 5.08 -5.59
N ILE A 76 6.39 4.44 -5.82
CA ILE A 76 7.70 5.05 -5.60
C ILE A 76 7.94 6.16 -6.63
N SER A 77 7.61 5.93 -7.92
CA SER A 77 7.73 6.97 -8.96
C SER A 77 6.90 8.20 -8.59
N TRP A 78 5.62 8.03 -8.24
CA TRP A 78 4.79 9.16 -7.85
C TRP A 78 5.39 9.92 -6.66
N ARG A 79 5.87 9.21 -5.63
CA ARG A 79 6.53 9.86 -4.50
C ARG A 79 7.78 10.64 -4.91
N THR A 80 8.59 10.09 -5.81
CA THR A 80 9.81 10.73 -6.28
C THR A 80 9.49 11.96 -7.14
N ASP A 81 8.48 11.87 -7.99
CA ASP A 81 8.02 12.98 -8.82
C ASP A 81 7.41 14.13 -7.98
N HIS A 82 7.05 13.86 -6.72
CA HIS A 82 6.52 14.82 -5.76
C HIS A 82 7.47 15.04 -4.56
N GLU A 83 8.78 14.99 -4.79
CA GLU A 83 9.77 15.16 -3.71
C GLU A 83 9.63 16.51 -2.98
N ASP A 84 9.25 17.57 -3.69
CA ASP A 84 9.00 18.90 -3.09
C ASP A 84 7.85 18.86 -2.07
N TYR A 85 6.79 18.08 -2.35
CA TYR A 85 5.71 17.87 -1.40
C TYR A 85 6.20 17.16 -0.15
N TYR A 86 6.99 16.09 -0.30
CA TYR A 86 7.51 15.32 0.83
C TYR A 86 8.70 16.00 1.54
N GLY A 87 9.38 16.94 0.88
CA GLY A 87 10.48 17.72 1.41
C GLY A 87 10.06 18.92 2.28
N GLN A 88 8.77 19.21 2.40
CA GLN A 88 8.27 20.26 3.27
C GLN A 88 8.58 19.94 4.74
N ASN A 89 8.80 20.98 5.54
CA ASN A 89 9.07 20.82 6.97
C ASN A 89 7.93 20.13 7.72
N GLU A 90 6.69 20.34 7.25
CA GLU A 90 5.49 19.72 7.82
C GLU A 90 4.56 19.28 6.69
N VAL A 91 4.55 17.98 6.40
CA VAL A 91 3.56 17.36 5.52
C VAL A 91 2.35 16.97 6.36
N ALA A 92 1.18 17.55 6.05
CA ALA A 92 -0.02 17.31 6.83
C ALA A 92 -0.52 15.86 6.64
N VAL A 93 -0.56 15.10 7.72
CA VAL A 93 -1.24 13.81 7.81
C VAL A 93 -2.53 14.01 8.59
N HIS A 94 -3.66 14.04 7.89
CA HIS A 94 -4.98 14.29 8.50
C HIS A 94 -5.54 13.05 9.18
N THR A 95 -5.28 11.88 8.62
CA THR A 95 -5.67 10.60 9.21
C THR A 95 -4.59 9.55 9.00
N TRP A 96 -4.24 8.88 10.09
CA TRP A 96 -3.40 7.69 10.10
C TRP A 96 -4.04 6.66 11.02
N SER A 97 -4.74 5.68 10.47
CA SER A 97 -5.46 4.64 11.20
C SER A 97 -5.00 3.26 10.73
N VAL A 98 -3.88 2.79 11.29
CA VAL A 98 -3.28 1.49 10.95
C VAL A 98 -3.04 0.60 12.16
N GLY A 99 -3.03 1.14 13.38
CA GLY A 99 -2.69 0.44 14.61
C GLY A 99 -3.87 0.07 15.53
N ASP A 100 -5.09 0.29 15.10
CA ASP A 100 -6.30 0.21 15.92
C ASP A 100 -6.88 -1.21 16.12
N GLY A 101 -6.22 -2.24 15.61
CA GLY A 101 -6.71 -3.64 15.68
C GLY A 101 -7.84 -3.97 14.69
N ASN A 102 -8.47 -2.98 14.07
CA ASN A 102 -9.45 -3.20 13.02
C ASN A 102 -8.76 -3.62 11.72
N MET A 103 -9.04 -4.82 11.24
CA MET A 103 -8.45 -5.36 9.99
C MET A 103 -9.08 -4.73 8.74
N GLY A 104 -10.31 -4.24 8.82
CA GLY A 104 -10.93 -3.45 7.75
C GLY A 104 -10.64 -1.97 7.94
N GLY A 105 -10.44 -1.23 6.87
CA GLY A 105 -10.39 0.23 6.93
C GLY A 105 -9.08 0.83 7.45
N LYS A 106 -7.94 0.27 7.09
CA LYS A 106 -6.66 0.94 7.28
C LYS A 106 -6.59 2.15 6.36
N THR A 107 -6.30 3.33 6.93
CA THR A 107 -6.39 4.58 6.17
C THR A 107 -5.18 5.49 6.40
N LEU A 108 -4.80 6.14 5.31
CA LEU A 108 -3.93 7.31 5.30
C LEU A 108 -4.65 8.41 4.53
N VAL A 109 -4.83 9.58 5.11
CA VAL A 109 -5.37 10.76 4.42
C VAL A 109 -4.40 11.92 4.60
N MET A 110 -3.93 12.46 3.50
CA MET A 110 -3.03 13.60 3.40
C MET A 110 -3.57 14.59 2.34
N ASP A 111 -2.93 15.73 2.16
CA ASP A 111 -3.40 16.74 1.18
C ASP A 111 -3.40 16.22 -0.26
N LYS A 112 -2.42 15.43 -0.63
CA LYS A 112 -2.26 14.90 -1.99
C LYS A 112 -2.40 13.38 -2.09
N VAL A 113 -2.64 12.67 -0.99
CA VAL A 113 -2.67 11.19 -0.94
C VAL A 113 -3.82 10.69 -0.08
N ILE A 114 -4.57 9.74 -0.58
CA ILE A 114 -5.52 8.93 0.18
C ILE A 114 -5.20 7.45 -0.10
N VAL A 115 -4.99 6.68 0.96
CA VAL A 115 -4.91 5.22 0.89
C VAL A 115 -5.99 4.64 1.79
N VAL A 116 -6.80 3.75 1.26
CA VAL A 116 -7.76 2.95 2.04
C VAL A 116 -7.53 1.49 1.71
N ALA A 117 -7.40 0.66 2.73
CA ALA A 117 -7.13 -0.76 2.56
C ALA A 117 -8.01 -1.63 3.46
N ASN A 118 -8.52 -2.72 2.92
CA ASN A 118 -9.29 -3.72 3.63
C ASN A 118 -8.46 -5.00 3.80
N PHE A 119 -8.02 -5.30 5.02
CA PHE A 119 -7.29 -6.53 5.34
C PHE A 119 -8.21 -7.67 5.81
N ASN A 120 -9.52 -7.47 5.83
CA ASN A 120 -10.49 -8.54 6.12
C ASN A 120 -10.57 -9.55 4.97
N ASN A 121 -11.17 -10.70 5.28
CA ASN A 121 -11.45 -11.78 4.34
C ASN A 121 -12.82 -11.64 3.67
N ALA A 122 -13.50 -10.52 3.90
CA ALA A 122 -14.80 -10.19 3.35
C ALA A 122 -14.81 -8.71 2.95
N GLU A 123 -15.77 -8.34 2.14
CA GLU A 123 -16.05 -6.94 1.83
C GLU A 123 -16.27 -6.13 3.12
N SER A 124 -15.76 -4.93 3.14
CA SER A 124 -16.01 -3.96 4.21
C SER A 124 -16.11 -2.54 3.67
N THR A 125 -16.80 -1.70 4.44
CA THR A 125 -16.93 -0.27 4.16
C THR A 125 -16.05 0.53 5.10
N THR A 126 -15.45 1.61 4.60
CA THR A 126 -14.64 2.54 5.38
C THR A 126 -14.99 3.95 4.98
N THR A 127 -15.42 4.75 5.96
CA THR A 127 -15.68 6.18 5.75
C THR A 127 -14.49 6.98 6.21
N ILE A 128 -14.04 7.90 5.36
CA ILE A 128 -12.96 8.84 5.66
C ILE A 128 -13.50 10.27 5.74
N SER A 129 -12.81 11.11 6.50
CA SER A 129 -12.90 12.57 6.39
C SER A 129 -11.80 13.05 5.46
N ASN A 130 -12.16 13.79 4.42
CA ASN A 130 -11.23 14.33 3.43
C ASN A 130 -11.30 15.86 3.44
N PRO A 131 -10.25 16.56 3.88
CA PRO A 131 -10.23 18.03 3.91
C PRO A 131 -10.19 18.65 2.51
N ASN A 132 -9.82 17.88 1.49
CA ASN A 132 -9.65 18.33 0.12
C ASN A 132 -10.63 17.60 -0.83
N PRO A 133 -11.96 17.86 -0.74
CA PRO A 133 -12.93 17.24 -1.64
C PRO A 133 -12.70 17.63 -3.10
N GLY A 134 -13.11 16.77 -4.02
CA GLY A 134 -13.00 16.98 -5.45
C GLY A 134 -12.55 15.75 -6.22
N GLU A 135 -11.99 15.96 -7.40
CA GLU A 135 -11.48 14.90 -8.25
C GLU A 135 -10.11 14.43 -7.79
N TRP A 136 -9.96 13.13 -7.69
CA TRP A 136 -8.74 12.40 -7.39
C TRP A 136 -8.45 11.39 -8.50
N THR A 137 -7.20 10.96 -8.63
CA THR A 137 -6.80 9.94 -9.60
C THR A 137 -6.37 8.68 -8.87
N ASN A 138 -6.94 7.53 -9.23
CA ASN A 138 -6.42 6.25 -8.77
C ASN A 138 -5.03 6.03 -9.38
N LEU A 139 -4.00 6.02 -8.53
CA LEU A 139 -2.59 5.94 -8.95
C LEU A 139 -2.29 4.68 -9.76
N LEU A 140 -2.98 3.58 -9.47
CA LEU A 140 -2.68 2.30 -10.08
C LEU A 140 -3.40 2.10 -11.42
N THR A 141 -4.64 2.62 -11.55
CA THR A 141 -5.49 2.43 -12.74
C THR A 141 -5.57 3.66 -13.64
N GLY A 142 -5.30 4.85 -13.11
CA GLY A 142 -5.49 6.13 -13.80
C GLY A 142 -6.92 6.65 -13.79
N GLU A 143 -7.87 5.92 -13.20
CA GLU A 143 -9.28 6.32 -13.15
C GLU A 143 -9.48 7.55 -12.27
N LYS A 144 -10.41 8.40 -12.68
CA LYS A 144 -10.83 9.58 -11.92
C LYS A 144 -11.93 9.22 -10.93
N VAL A 145 -11.78 9.66 -9.68
CA VAL A 145 -12.69 9.39 -8.58
C VAL A 145 -13.09 10.70 -7.92
N GLN A 146 -14.39 10.96 -7.79
CA GLN A 146 -14.89 12.09 -7.02
C GLN A 146 -14.96 11.71 -5.54
N VAL A 147 -14.20 12.41 -4.72
CA VAL A 147 -14.13 12.16 -3.27
C VAL A 147 -14.70 13.36 -2.52
N GLY A 148 -15.76 13.15 -1.76
CA GLY A 148 -16.39 14.19 -0.93
C GLY A 148 -15.59 14.50 0.34
N SER A 149 -16.03 15.49 1.10
CA SER A 149 -15.46 15.82 2.42
C SER A 149 -15.67 14.68 3.45
N SER A 150 -16.74 13.93 3.29
CA SER A 150 -16.96 12.62 3.90
C SER A 150 -17.21 11.63 2.76
N HIS A 151 -16.43 10.56 2.69
CA HIS A 151 -16.54 9.59 1.60
C HIS A 151 -16.41 8.18 2.12
N THR A 152 -17.31 7.30 1.64
CA THR A 152 -17.32 5.88 2.03
C THR A 152 -16.81 5.03 0.87
N PHE A 153 -15.76 4.29 1.12
CA PHE A 153 -15.24 3.27 0.21
C PHE A 153 -15.79 1.90 0.59
N THR A 154 -16.24 1.14 -0.40
CA THR A 154 -16.57 -0.28 -0.27
C THR A 154 -15.47 -1.08 -0.97
N LEU A 155 -14.74 -1.88 -0.20
CA LEU A 155 -13.59 -2.64 -0.69
C LEU A 155 -13.82 -4.13 -0.45
N GLY A 156 -13.62 -4.93 -1.47
CA GLY A 156 -13.62 -6.39 -1.36
C GLY A 156 -12.53 -6.92 -0.43
N ALA A 157 -12.54 -8.22 -0.18
CA ALA A 157 -11.54 -8.88 0.65
C ALA A 157 -10.13 -8.62 0.13
N SER A 158 -9.25 -8.10 1.01
CA SER A 158 -7.85 -7.79 0.69
C SER A 158 -7.67 -6.73 -0.42
N ASP A 159 -8.72 -5.99 -0.78
CA ASP A 159 -8.62 -4.89 -1.73
C ASP A 159 -8.15 -3.59 -1.07
N TYR A 160 -7.66 -2.69 -1.89
CA TYR A 160 -7.20 -1.38 -1.47
C TYR A 160 -7.34 -0.38 -2.62
N ILE A 161 -7.29 0.90 -2.29
CA ILE A 161 -7.27 1.99 -3.27
C ILE A 161 -6.21 3.01 -2.87
N VAL A 162 -5.51 3.53 -3.86
CA VAL A 162 -4.54 4.61 -3.71
C VAL A 162 -4.97 5.76 -4.60
N LEU A 163 -5.38 6.85 -4.00
CA LEU A 163 -5.79 8.05 -4.71
C LEU A 163 -4.77 9.16 -4.51
N VAL A 164 -4.44 9.84 -5.59
CA VAL A 164 -3.50 10.95 -5.60
C VAL A 164 -4.07 12.15 -6.35
N ARG A 165 -3.50 13.31 -6.09
CA ARG A 165 -3.79 14.55 -6.82
C ARG A 165 -2.52 15.37 -6.97
N GLU A 166 -2.51 16.25 -8.01
CA GLU A 166 -1.43 17.19 -8.30
C GLU A 166 -1.31 18.31 -7.22
#